data_a0de4107f0d98419fb1396d0a1d79566
#
_entry.id   a0de4107f0d98419fb1396d0a1d79566
#
_cell.length_a   1.000
_cell.length_b   1.000
_cell.length_c   1.000
_cell.angle_alpha   90.00
_cell.angle_beta   90.00
_cell.angle_gamma   90.00
#
_symmetry.space_group_name_H-M   'P 1'
#
loop_
_entity.id
_entity.type
_entity.pdbx_description
1 polymer ?
#
loop_
_entity_poly.entity_id
_entity_poly.type
_entity_poly.pdbx_seq_one_letter_code
_entity_poly.pdbx_strand_id
1 'polypeptide(L)'
;MAENDKLLGLHVAEDDDAQRVRAWWKKNGMGIVAGVAIGVVGVGGFKGWQAYTENRALSASDVFQEMLAYDEAGAIDQARDSAQVLVKDYRATSYGDLAYLMIAKLATKEGDFSNAMEALTQVMQKSKDPAMSQLARLRLSQVNLLAGDLVRAHELATTDDVGGFKSEYPEVLGDVLLAQHKYSDAVEAYDRALEALAPASSSRALLTSKRNYARSIGNNQ
;
A
#
# COMPACT_ATOMS: atom_id res chain seq x y z
N MET A 1 20.83 13.57 80.04
CA MET A 1 22.03 13.40 79.22
C MET A 1 21.93 12.37 78.10
N ALA A 2 20.91 11.54 78.07
CA ALA A 2 20.71 10.49 77.03
C ALA A 2 19.90 10.94 75.78
N GLU A 3 19.22 12.08 75.85
CA GLU A 3 18.34 12.56 74.74
C GLU A 3 19.11 13.39 73.71
N ASN A 4 20.19 14.06 74.08
CA ASN A 4 21.05 14.79 73.13
C ASN A 4 21.90 13.89 72.24
N ASP A 5 22.28 12.69 72.72
CA ASP A 5 23.08 11.72 71.94
C ASP A 5 22.27 11.07 70.79
N LYS A 6 20.94 10.93 70.96
CA LYS A 6 20.07 10.39 69.93
C LYS A 6 19.82 11.38 68.75
N LEU A 7 19.77 12.68 69.05
CA LEU A 7 19.60 13.73 68.05
C LEU A 7 20.91 13.97 67.27
N LEU A 8 22.05 13.85 67.86
CA LEU A 8 23.37 13.94 67.22
C LEU A 8 23.62 12.73 66.30
N GLY A 9 23.20 11.52 66.70
CA GLY A 9 23.30 10.34 65.83
C GLY A 9 22.39 10.37 64.59
N LEU A 10 21.21 10.99 64.70
CA LEU A 10 20.30 11.19 63.55
C LEU A 10 20.84 12.22 62.55
N HIS A 11 21.46 13.31 63.01
CA HIS A 11 22.06 14.30 62.12
C HIS A 11 23.33 13.79 61.40
N VAL A 12 24.14 12.97 62.06
CA VAL A 12 25.34 12.39 61.42
C VAL A 12 24.97 11.35 60.36
N ALA A 13 23.89 10.58 60.57
CA ALA A 13 23.42 9.61 59.59
C ALA A 13 22.80 10.28 58.33
N GLU A 14 22.08 11.39 58.51
CA GLU A 14 21.52 12.16 57.37
C GLU A 14 22.62 12.83 56.54
N ASP A 15 23.70 13.33 57.14
CA ASP A 15 24.83 13.92 56.41
C ASP A 15 25.62 12.87 55.62
N ASP A 16 25.78 11.66 56.14
CA ASP A 16 26.51 10.57 55.48
C ASP A 16 25.75 10.04 54.25
N ASP A 17 24.43 9.91 54.33
CA ASP A 17 23.56 9.51 53.19
C ASP A 17 23.51 10.59 52.11
N ALA A 18 23.45 11.87 52.52
CA ALA A 18 23.50 12.98 51.55
C ALA A 18 24.87 13.05 50.82
N GLN A 19 25.98 12.75 51.53
CA GLN A 19 27.30 12.70 50.91
C GLN A 19 27.45 11.52 49.94
N ARG A 20 26.88 10.34 50.24
CA ARG A 20 26.86 9.16 49.37
C ARG A 20 26.07 9.43 48.10
N VAL A 21 24.89 10.05 48.20
CA VAL A 21 24.07 10.44 47.04
C VAL A 21 24.80 11.47 46.17
N ARG A 22 25.46 12.46 46.75
CA ARG A 22 26.27 13.45 46.01
C ARG A 22 27.47 12.80 45.30
N ALA A 23 28.17 11.88 45.95
CA ALA A 23 29.29 11.16 45.37
C ALA A 23 28.86 10.25 44.21
N TRP A 24 27.72 9.55 44.39
CA TRP A 24 27.12 8.72 43.34
C TRP A 24 26.69 9.58 42.14
N TRP A 25 26.01 10.72 42.40
CA TRP A 25 25.59 11.65 41.35
C TRP A 25 26.79 12.23 40.60
N LYS A 26 27.85 12.59 41.29
CA LYS A 26 29.08 13.11 40.67
C LYS A 26 29.74 12.07 39.75
N LYS A 27 29.59 10.79 40.06
CA LYS A 27 30.11 9.67 39.24
C LYS A 27 29.21 9.29 38.09
N ASN A 28 27.87 9.31 38.26
CA ASN A 28 26.91 8.78 37.29
C ASN A 28 25.99 9.85 36.67
N GLY A 29 25.94 11.05 37.26
CA GLY A 29 24.99 12.10 36.85
C GLY A 29 25.11 12.53 35.39
N MET A 30 26.33 12.59 34.85
CA MET A 30 26.56 12.93 33.45
C MET A 30 25.94 11.87 32.52
N GLY A 31 26.05 10.59 32.86
CA GLY A 31 25.43 9.50 32.08
C GLY A 31 23.89 9.56 32.11
N ILE A 32 23.31 9.89 33.27
CA ILE A 32 21.87 10.04 33.43
C ILE A 32 21.36 11.25 32.64
N VAL A 33 22.03 12.40 32.75
CA VAL A 33 21.68 13.61 31.99
C VAL A 33 21.78 13.35 30.49
N ALA A 34 22.85 12.68 30.04
CA ALA A 34 22.98 12.30 28.63
C ALA A 34 21.88 11.34 28.20
N GLY A 35 21.54 10.32 29.00
CA GLY A 35 20.43 9.39 28.69
C GLY A 35 19.07 10.09 28.62
N VAL A 36 18.77 11.00 29.53
CA VAL A 36 17.55 11.82 29.52
C VAL A 36 17.52 12.72 28.29
N ALA A 37 18.64 13.39 27.97
CA ALA A 37 18.71 14.25 26.77
C ALA A 37 18.47 13.46 25.48
N ILE A 38 19.08 12.27 25.33
CA ILE A 38 18.83 11.38 24.19
C ILE A 38 17.37 10.94 24.13
N GLY A 39 16.77 10.59 25.28
CA GLY A 39 15.36 10.22 25.36
C GLY A 39 14.42 11.37 24.92
N VAL A 40 14.67 12.58 25.36
CA VAL A 40 13.87 13.77 24.98
C VAL A 40 14.00 14.07 23.50
N VAL A 41 15.22 14.02 22.94
CA VAL A 41 15.46 14.22 21.50
C VAL A 41 14.81 13.11 20.69
N GLY A 42 14.89 11.85 21.14
CA GLY A 42 14.26 10.72 20.47
C GLY A 42 12.73 10.83 20.42
N VAL A 43 12.10 11.13 21.55
CA VAL A 43 10.64 11.31 21.62
C VAL A 43 10.19 12.55 20.85
N GLY A 44 10.91 13.68 20.99
CA GLY A 44 10.60 14.92 20.26
C GLY A 44 10.73 14.75 18.75
N GLY A 45 11.81 14.09 18.30
CA GLY A 45 12.02 13.78 16.89
C GLY A 45 10.97 12.85 16.33
N PHE A 46 10.60 11.79 17.07
CA PHE A 46 9.54 10.86 16.67
C PHE A 46 8.18 11.55 16.55
N LYS A 47 7.79 12.36 17.55
CA LYS A 47 6.52 13.12 17.49
C LYS A 47 6.51 14.17 16.37
N GLY A 48 7.62 14.85 16.15
CA GLY A 48 7.76 15.79 15.02
C GLY A 48 7.63 15.09 13.66
N TRP A 49 8.27 13.94 13.52
CA TRP A 49 8.14 13.11 12.31
C TRP A 49 6.71 12.61 12.10
N GLN A 50 6.04 12.15 13.17
CA GLN A 50 4.65 11.69 13.11
C GLN A 50 3.71 12.84 12.68
N ALA A 51 3.81 14.00 13.29
CA ALA A 51 3.02 15.18 12.92
C ALA A 51 3.27 15.62 11.47
N TYR A 52 4.53 15.59 11.02
CA TYR A 52 4.89 15.91 9.64
C TYR A 52 4.26 14.92 8.64
N THR A 53 4.35 13.60 8.90
CA THR A 53 3.77 12.58 8.01
C THR A 53 2.24 12.63 7.99
N GLU A 54 1.60 12.90 9.14
CA GLU A 54 0.16 13.06 9.25
C GLU A 54 -0.33 14.29 8.47
N ASN A 55 0.30 15.45 8.63
CA ASN A 55 -0.05 16.65 7.88
C ASN A 55 0.14 16.46 6.37
N ARG A 56 1.19 15.75 5.96
CA ARG A 56 1.37 15.42 4.54
C ARG A 56 0.27 14.49 4.02
N ALA A 57 -0.16 13.51 4.82
CA ALA A 57 -1.25 12.62 4.42
C ALA A 57 -2.58 13.37 4.32
N LEU A 58 -2.88 14.31 5.23
CA LEU A 58 -4.07 15.16 5.15
C LEU A 58 -4.07 16.01 3.88
N SER A 59 -2.97 16.72 3.59
CA SER A 59 -2.87 17.51 2.36
C SER A 59 -2.96 16.65 1.10
N ALA A 60 -2.39 15.44 1.11
CA ALA A 60 -2.53 14.49 0.00
C ALA A 60 -3.98 14.02 -0.17
N SER A 61 -4.72 13.84 0.95
CA SER A 61 -6.14 13.49 0.92
C SER A 61 -6.98 14.56 0.22
N ASP A 62 -6.72 15.83 0.48
CA ASP A 62 -7.47 16.93 -0.16
C ASP A 62 -7.28 16.90 -1.68
N VAL A 63 -6.02 16.79 -2.16
CA VAL A 63 -5.71 16.69 -3.59
C VAL A 63 -6.32 15.42 -4.20
N PHE A 64 -6.35 14.31 -3.45
CA PHE A 64 -6.96 13.07 -3.89
C PHE A 64 -8.47 13.19 -4.07
N GLN A 65 -9.17 13.85 -3.15
CA GLN A 65 -10.61 14.12 -3.29
C GLN A 65 -10.91 15.00 -4.51
N GLU A 66 -10.08 16.02 -4.74
CA GLU A 66 -10.17 16.87 -5.92
C GLU A 66 -9.99 16.04 -7.22
N MET A 67 -8.97 15.17 -7.27
CA MET A 67 -8.72 14.26 -8.37
C MET A 67 -9.95 13.36 -8.67
N LEU A 68 -10.58 12.80 -7.63
CA LEU A 68 -11.77 11.98 -7.80
C LEU A 68 -12.96 12.79 -8.32
N ALA A 69 -13.17 13.99 -7.81
CA ALA A 69 -14.24 14.88 -8.26
C ALA A 69 -14.07 15.24 -9.74
N TYR A 70 -12.86 15.51 -10.20
CA TYR A 70 -12.57 15.74 -11.62
C TYR A 70 -12.81 14.49 -12.49
N ASP A 71 -12.40 13.30 -12.02
CA ASP A 71 -12.65 12.05 -12.74
C ASP A 71 -14.15 11.75 -12.87
N GLU A 72 -14.94 11.97 -11.81
CA GLU A 72 -16.40 11.81 -11.81
C GLU A 72 -17.09 12.82 -12.73
N ALA A 73 -16.59 14.06 -12.79
CA ALA A 73 -17.08 15.09 -13.69
C ALA A 73 -16.65 14.88 -15.16
N GLY A 74 -15.81 13.90 -15.44
CA GLY A 74 -15.24 13.67 -16.78
C GLY A 74 -14.18 14.69 -17.20
N ALA A 75 -13.67 15.49 -16.24
CA ALA A 75 -12.64 16.50 -16.43
C ALA A 75 -11.25 15.83 -16.43
N ILE A 76 -10.95 15.08 -17.50
CA ILE A 76 -9.79 14.16 -17.61
C ILE A 76 -8.45 14.87 -17.36
N ASP A 77 -8.25 16.05 -17.95
CA ASP A 77 -6.99 16.77 -17.82
C ASP A 77 -6.77 17.24 -16.39
N GLN A 78 -7.80 17.78 -15.72
CA GLN A 78 -7.72 18.21 -14.32
C GLN A 78 -7.48 17.01 -13.38
N ALA A 79 -8.14 15.89 -13.62
CA ALA A 79 -7.91 14.66 -12.87
C ALA A 79 -6.45 14.18 -13.01
N ARG A 80 -5.89 14.29 -14.22
CA ARG A 80 -4.49 13.95 -14.50
C ARG A 80 -3.53 14.91 -13.79
N ASP A 81 -3.80 16.21 -13.84
CA ASP A 81 -2.95 17.22 -13.17
C ASP A 81 -2.91 16.99 -11.66
N SER A 82 -4.07 16.77 -11.03
CA SER A 82 -4.15 16.43 -9.59
C SER A 82 -3.41 15.11 -9.29
N ALA A 83 -3.52 14.09 -10.14
CA ALA A 83 -2.76 12.86 -10.00
C ALA A 83 -1.25 13.09 -10.09
N GLN A 84 -0.79 13.95 -11.00
CA GLN A 84 0.63 14.30 -11.12
C GLN A 84 1.16 15.04 -9.89
N VAL A 85 0.38 15.93 -9.28
CA VAL A 85 0.72 16.57 -8.00
C VAL A 85 0.91 15.52 -6.92
N LEU A 86 0.01 14.55 -6.80
CA LEU A 86 0.12 13.46 -5.83
C LEU A 86 1.38 12.62 -6.04
N VAL A 87 1.68 12.26 -7.28
CA VAL A 87 2.88 11.49 -7.63
C VAL A 87 4.16 12.26 -7.36
N LYS A 88 4.19 13.56 -7.63
CA LYS A 88 5.37 14.41 -7.46
C LYS A 88 5.62 14.75 -6.00
N ASP A 89 4.60 15.25 -5.32
CA ASP A 89 4.77 15.87 -4.02
C ASP A 89 4.40 14.94 -2.85
N TYR A 90 3.55 13.93 -3.07
CA TYR A 90 3.00 13.06 -2.03
C TYR A 90 3.26 11.56 -2.26
N ARG A 91 4.24 11.22 -3.09
CA ARG A 91 4.56 9.83 -3.44
C ARG A 91 4.79 8.90 -2.23
N ALA A 92 5.32 9.42 -1.12
CA ALA A 92 5.59 8.64 0.08
C ALA A 92 4.33 8.29 0.89
N THR A 93 3.17 8.85 0.54
CA THR A 93 1.87 8.52 1.11
C THR A 93 1.17 7.43 0.28
N SER A 94 0.16 6.77 0.85
CA SER A 94 -0.68 5.82 0.10
C SER A 94 -1.40 6.46 -1.10
N TYR A 95 -1.61 7.78 -1.08
CA TYR A 95 -2.22 8.51 -2.18
C TYR A 95 -1.34 8.56 -3.44
N GLY A 96 -0.02 8.44 -3.30
CA GLY A 96 0.89 8.34 -4.43
C GLY A 96 0.64 7.08 -5.29
N ASP A 97 0.40 5.93 -4.65
CA ASP A 97 0.06 4.69 -5.36
C ASP A 97 -1.33 4.80 -6.03
N LEU A 98 -2.32 5.37 -5.32
CA LEU A 98 -3.66 5.62 -5.88
C LEU A 98 -3.63 6.57 -7.08
N ALA A 99 -2.77 7.58 -7.04
CA ALA A 99 -2.58 8.51 -8.16
C ALA A 99 -1.99 7.83 -9.40
N TYR A 100 -1.01 6.93 -9.24
CA TYR A 100 -0.52 6.12 -10.35
C TYR A 100 -1.60 5.20 -10.93
N LEU A 101 -2.45 4.60 -10.09
CA LEU A 101 -3.59 3.81 -10.58
C LEU A 101 -4.58 4.68 -11.36
N MET A 102 -4.80 5.94 -10.96
CA MET A 102 -5.62 6.89 -11.70
C MET A 102 -4.98 7.25 -13.06
N ILE A 103 -3.69 7.58 -13.09
CA ILE A 103 -2.96 7.82 -14.35
C ILE A 103 -3.11 6.63 -15.29
N ALA A 104 -2.93 5.41 -14.79
CA ALA A 104 -3.09 4.21 -15.59
C ALA A 104 -4.53 4.04 -16.13
N LYS A 105 -5.55 4.33 -15.31
CA LYS A 105 -6.96 4.30 -15.71
C LYS A 105 -7.23 5.31 -16.85
N LEU A 106 -6.77 6.54 -16.70
CA LEU A 106 -6.98 7.60 -17.68
C LEU A 106 -6.25 7.29 -18.99
N ALA A 107 -4.98 6.89 -18.92
CA ALA A 107 -4.17 6.50 -20.07
C ALA A 107 -4.78 5.29 -20.80
N THR A 108 -5.32 4.29 -20.09
CA THR A 108 -6.00 3.14 -20.68
C THR A 108 -7.27 3.58 -21.45
N LYS A 109 -8.05 4.51 -20.90
CA LYS A 109 -9.24 5.06 -21.56
C LYS A 109 -8.91 5.78 -22.89
N GLU A 110 -7.74 6.41 -22.95
CA GLU A 110 -7.23 7.12 -24.13
C GLU A 110 -6.52 6.21 -25.15
N GLY A 111 -6.30 4.93 -24.79
CA GLY A 111 -5.55 3.98 -25.61
C GLY A 111 -4.02 4.15 -25.50
N ASP A 112 -3.55 4.99 -24.58
CA ASP A 112 -2.11 5.13 -24.28
C ASP A 112 -1.68 4.03 -23.32
N PHE A 113 -1.61 2.80 -23.85
CA PHE A 113 -1.22 1.63 -23.07
C PHE A 113 0.20 1.71 -22.55
N SER A 114 1.10 2.42 -23.23
CA SER A 114 2.49 2.58 -22.79
C SER A 114 2.56 3.32 -21.45
N ASN A 115 1.92 4.47 -21.35
CA ASN A 115 1.86 5.27 -20.14
C ASN A 115 1.09 4.52 -19.01
N ALA A 116 0.01 3.82 -19.37
CA ALA A 116 -0.73 2.99 -18.40
C ALA A 116 0.15 1.89 -17.80
N MET A 117 0.93 1.16 -18.63
CA MET A 117 1.84 0.12 -18.19
C MET A 117 2.98 0.68 -17.33
N GLU A 118 3.53 1.84 -17.68
CA GLU A 118 4.56 2.50 -16.87
C GLU A 118 4.02 2.85 -15.47
N ALA A 119 2.86 3.50 -15.39
CA ALA A 119 2.23 3.88 -14.12
C ALA A 119 1.96 2.66 -13.23
N LEU A 120 1.39 1.59 -13.80
CA LEU A 120 1.14 0.34 -13.07
C LEU A 120 2.42 -0.35 -12.60
N THR A 121 3.47 -0.31 -13.41
CA THR A 121 4.78 -0.88 -13.05
C THR A 121 5.40 -0.13 -11.86
N GLN A 122 5.21 1.20 -11.76
CA GLN A 122 5.65 1.98 -10.59
C GLN A 122 4.99 1.49 -9.30
N VAL A 123 3.68 1.22 -9.32
CA VAL A 123 2.96 0.70 -8.14
C VAL A 123 3.40 -0.74 -7.85
N MET A 124 3.38 -1.61 -8.85
CA MET A 124 3.73 -3.03 -8.70
C MET A 124 5.10 -3.23 -8.06
N GLN A 125 6.10 -2.42 -8.45
CA GLN A 125 7.50 -2.60 -8.00
C GLN A 125 7.85 -1.82 -6.75
N LYS A 126 7.17 -0.71 -6.46
CA LYS A 126 7.61 0.25 -5.42
C LYS A 126 6.59 0.49 -4.31
N SER A 127 5.38 -0.02 -4.43
CA SER A 127 4.43 0.06 -3.33
C SER A 127 4.93 -0.72 -2.11
N LYS A 128 4.73 -0.13 -0.94
CA LYS A 128 4.98 -0.79 0.35
C LYS A 128 3.79 -1.65 0.80
N ASP A 129 2.65 -1.46 0.15
CA ASP A 129 1.44 -2.23 0.41
C ASP A 129 1.38 -3.41 -0.58
N PRO A 130 1.49 -4.65 -0.11
CA PRO A 130 1.40 -5.83 -0.97
C PRO A 130 0.09 -5.90 -1.76
N ALA A 131 -1.04 -5.45 -1.18
CA ALA A 131 -2.33 -5.45 -1.87
C ALA A 131 -2.34 -4.48 -3.06
N MET A 132 -1.70 -3.30 -2.92
CA MET A 132 -1.55 -2.37 -4.04
C MET A 132 -0.63 -2.92 -5.13
N SER A 133 0.46 -3.59 -4.75
CA SER A 133 1.37 -4.24 -5.71
C SER A 133 0.65 -5.34 -6.50
N GLN A 134 -0.16 -6.18 -5.82
CA GLN A 134 -0.96 -7.22 -6.45
C GLN A 134 -2.05 -6.65 -7.36
N LEU A 135 -2.77 -5.61 -6.91
CA LEU A 135 -3.75 -4.90 -7.74
C LEU A 135 -3.11 -4.32 -9.01
N ALA A 136 -1.96 -3.68 -8.86
CA ALA A 136 -1.24 -3.11 -10.01
C ALA A 136 -0.78 -4.19 -10.99
N ARG A 137 -0.28 -5.35 -10.50
CA ARG A 137 0.06 -6.51 -11.33
C ARG A 137 -1.16 -7.01 -12.12
N LEU A 138 -2.30 -7.16 -11.44
CA LEU A 138 -3.56 -7.59 -12.06
C LEU A 138 -3.98 -6.62 -13.17
N ARG A 139 -3.96 -5.32 -12.89
CA ARG A 139 -4.29 -4.27 -13.88
C ARG A 139 -3.27 -4.23 -15.02
N LEU A 140 -1.99 -4.44 -14.74
CA LEU A 140 -0.94 -4.50 -15.75
C LEU A 140 -1.16 -5.69 -16.70
N SER A 141 -1.59 -6.85 -16.21
CA SER A 141 -2.01 -7.97 -17.05
C SER A 141 -3.17 -7.58 -17.98
N GLN A 142 -4.19 -6.92 -17.45
CA GLN A 142 -5.34 -6.46 -18.24
C GLN A 142 -4.94 -5.44 -19.33
N VAL A 143 -4.06 -4.48 -19.01
CA VAL A 143 -3.57 -3.50 -19.99
C VAL A 143 -2.74 -4.16 -21.07
N ASN A 144 -1.87 -5.14 -20.74
CA ASN A 144 -1.12 -5.91 -21.73
C ASN A 144 -2.06 -6.72 -22.64
N LEU A 145 -3.12 -7.32 -22.09
CA LEU A 145 -4.16 -7.99 -22.87
C LEU A 145 -4.83 -7.03 -23.87
N LEU A 146 -5.19 -5.82 -23.44
CA LEU A 146 -5.77 -4.79 -24.31
C LEU A 146 -4.80 -4.30 -25.39
N ALA A 147 -3.52 -4.22 -25.07
CA ALA A 147 -2.44 -3.85 -25.98
C ALA A 147 -2.07 -4.99 -26.97
N GLY A 148 -2.59 -6.21 -26.77
CA GLY A 148 -2.30 -7.39 -27.60
C GLY A 148 -1.01 -8.13 -27.21
N ASP A 149 -0.31 -7.72 -26.14
CA ASP A 149 0.83 -8.48 -25.60
C ASP A 149 0.33 -9.63 -24.72
N LEU A 150 -0.15 -10.69 -25.39
CA LEU A 150 -0.73 -11.86 -24.74
C LEU A 150 0.30 -12.67 -23.93
N VAL A 151 1.57 -12.58 -24.30
CA VAL A 151 2.65 -13.27 -23.57
C VAL A 151 2.87 -12.61 -22.22
N ARG A 152 3.04 -11.30 -22.23
CA ARG A 152 3.23 -10.55 -20.99
C ARG A 152 2.00 -10.54 -20.09
N ALA A 153 0.81 -10.45 -20.68
CA ALA A 153 -0.46 -10.56 -19.95
C ALA A 153 -0.55 -11.91 -19.21
N HIS A 154 -0.20 -13.01 -19.89
CA HIS A 154 -0.20 -14.36 -19.30
C HIS A 154 0.79 -14.48 -18.13
N GLU A 155 2.04 -14.02 -18.31
CA GLU A 155 3.06 -14.05 -17.26
C GLU A 155 2.59 -13.31 -15.99
N LEU A 156 1.96 -12.14 -16.17
CA LEU A 156 1.47 -11.32 -15.06
C LEU A 156 0.28 -11.95 -14.34
N ALA A 157 -0.63 -12.61 -15.09
CA ALA A 157 -1.80 -13.28 -14.52
C ALA A 157 -1.45 -14.61 -13.84
N THR A 158 -0.33 -15.24 -14.21
CA THR A 158 0.13 -16.51 -13.64
C THR A 158 1.04 -16.23 -12.45
N THR A 159 0.46 -16.21 -11.25
CA THR A 159 1.18 -15.98 -9.99
C THR A 159 0.49 -16.73 -8.86
N ASP A 160 1.28 -17.24 -7.91
CA ASP A 160 0.77 -17.83 -6.67
C ASP A 160 0.45 -16.77 -5.60
N ASP A 161 1.08 -15.59 -5.71
CA ASP A 161 0.85 -14.45 -4.81
C ASP A 161 -0.32 -13.59 -5.31
N VAL A 162 -1.52 -14.06 -5.08
CA VAL A 162 -2.76 -13.38 -5.48
C VAL A 162 -3.39 -12.54 -4.36
N GLY A 163 -2.93 -12.68 -3.11
CA GLY A 163 -3.46 -11.99 -1.93
C GLY A 163 -4.98 -12.09 -1.79
N GLY A 164 -5.63 -10.95 -1.73
CA GLY A 164 -7.10 -10.86 -1.69
C GLY A 164 -7.80 -11.10 -3.03
N PHE A 165 -7.08 -11.17 -4.15
CA PHE A 165 -7.62 -11.21 -5.52
C PHE A 165 -7.76 -12.66 -6.06
N LYS A 166 -8.27 -13.57 -5.21
CA LYS A 166 -8.35 -15.01 -5.52
C LYS A 166 -9.26 -15.35 -6.69
N SER A 167 -10.28 -14.53 -6.97
CA SER A 167 -11.19 -14.68 -8.08
C SER A 167 -10.71 -13.93 -9.32
N GLU A 168 -10.14 -12.74 -9.13
CA GLU A 168 -9.79 -11.81 -10.20
C GLU A 168 -8.59 -12.28 -11.03
N TYR A 169 -7.56 -12.85 -10.40
CA TYR A 169 -6.42 -13.38 -11.14
C TYR A 169 -6.78 -14.55 -12.06
N PRO A 170 -7.52 -15.60 -11.63
CA PRO A 170 -7.99 -16.63 -12.54
C PRO A 170 -8.97 -16.11 -13.60
N GLU A 171 -9.80 -15.07 -13.29
CA GLU A 171 -10.64 -14.43 -14.32
C GLU A 171 -9.79 -13.80 -15.43
N VAL A 172 -8.79 -12.97 -15.07
CA VAL A 172 -7.91 -12.33 -16.05
C VAL A 172 -7.09 -13.37 -16.81
N LEU A 173 -6.62 -14.42 -16.14
CA LEU A 173 -5.95 -15.53 -16.82
C LEU A 173 -6.86 -16.19 -17.85
N GLY A 174 -8.14 -16.41 -17.52
CA GLY A 174 -9.15 -16.92 -18.44
C GLY A 174 -9.34 -16.02 -19.67
N ASP A 175 -9.41 -14.68 -19.46
CA ASP A 175 -9.52 -13.71 -20.55
C ASP A 175 -8.28 -13.77 -21.47
N VAL A 176 -7.09 -13.88 -20.91
CA VAL A 176 -5.84 -14.02 -21.68
C VAL A 176 -5.78 -15.33 -22.46
N LEU A 177 -6.13 -16.45 -21.81
CA LEU A 177 -6.16 -17.77 -22.47
C LEU A 177 -7.18 -17.84 -23.59
N LEU A 178 -8.34 -17.19 -23.41
CA LEU A 178 -9.35 -17.03 -24.45
C LEU A 178 -8.80 -16.27 -25.65
N ALA A 179 -8.09 -15.16 -25.42
CA ALA A 179 -7.44 -14.38 -26.48
C ALA A 179 -6.31 -15.16 -27.19
N GLN A 180 -5.65 -16.10 -26.47
CA GLN A 180 -4.68 -17.03 -27.03
C GLN A 180 -5.32 -18.23 -27.77
N HIS A 181 -6.64 -18.30 -27.88
CA HIS A 181 -7.40 -19.43 -28.44
C HIS A 181 -7.24 -20.76 -27.67
N LYS A 182 -6.83 -20.69 -26.41
CA LYS A 182 -6.70 -21.84 -25.49
C LYS A 182 -7.99 -22.05 -24.72
N TYR A 183 -9.04 -22.47 -25.41
CA TYR A 183 -10.42 -22.43 -24.88
C TYR A 183 -10.63 -23.35 -23.67
N SER A 184 -10.05 -24.57 -23.68
CA SER A 184 -10.15 -25.50 -22.56
C SER A 184 -9.53 -24.91 -21.30
N ASP A 185 -8.30 -24.37 -21.44
CA ASP A 185 -7.57 -23.77 -20.31
C ASP A 185 -8.29 -22.52 -19.79
N ALA A 186 -8.91 -21.73 -20.68
CA ALA A 186 -9.73 -20.59 -20.31
C ALA A 186 -10.95 -20.99 -19.48
N VAL A 187 -11.64 -22.09 -19.86
CA VAL A 187 -12.77 -22.63 -19.07
C VAL A 187 -12.30 -23.03 -17.68
N GLU A 188 -11.18 -23.74 -17.54
CA GLU A 188 -10.63 -24.13 -16.25
C GLU A 188 -10.26 -22.92 -15.38
N ALA A 189 -9.68 -21.88 -16.00
CA ALA A 189 -9.35 -20.63 -15.31
C ALA A 189 -10.60 -19.93 -14.78
N TYR A 190 -11.65 -19.81 -15.60
CA TYR A 190 -12.93 -19.24 -15.15
C TYR A 190 -13.64 -20.08 -14.11
N ASP A 191 -13.55 -21.42 -14.15
CA ASP A 191 -14.12 -22.29 -13.12
C ASP A 191 -13.42 -22.03 -11.78
N ARG A 192 -12.08 -21.91 -11.74
CA ARG A 192 -11.33 -21.52 -10.53
C ARG A 192 -11.75 -20.14 -10.00
N ALA A 193 -11.97 -19.18 -10.89
CA ALA A 193 -12.47 -17.86 -10.51
C ALA A 193 -13.85 -17.94 -9.86
N LEU A 194 -14.76 -18.76 -10.42
CA LEU A 194 -16.11 -18.99 -9.88
C LEU A 194 -16.11 -19.69 -8.52
N GLU A 195 -15.18 -20.61 -8.29
CA GLU A 195 -14.99 -21.31 -7.01
C GLU A 195 -14.54 -20.35 -5.91
N ALA A 196 -13.63 -19.43 -6.24
CA ALA A 196 -13.12 -18.43 -5.30
C ALA A 196 -14.11 -17.30 -5.01
N LEU A 197 -15.13 -17.12 -5.85
CA LEU A 197 -16.09 -16.04 -5.75
C LEU A 197 -17.17 -16.33 -4.74
N ALA A 198 -17.51 -15.33 -3.88
CA ALA A 198 -18.62 -15.47 -2.93
C ALA A 198 -19.94 -15.85 -3.65
N PRO A 199 -20.77 -16.74 -3.06
CA PRO A 199 -22.01 -17.21 -3.70
C PRO A 199 -22.96 -16.09 -4.15
N ALA A 200 -23.05 -15.02 -3.37
CA ALA A 200 -23.96 -13.87 -3.63
C ALA A 200 -23.29 -12.74 -4.45
N SER A 201 -22.09 -12.95 -5.03
CA SER A 201 -21.40 -11.92 -5.79
C SER A 201 -22.16 -11.57 -7.09
N SER A 202 -22.33 -10.27 -7.35
CA SER A 202 -22.91 -9.76 -8.59
C SER A 202 -22.09 -10.11 -9.84
N SER A 203 -20.79 -10.33 -9.70
CA SER A 203 -19.89 -10.71 -10.80
C SER A 203 -20.10 -12.15 -11.28
N ARG A 204 -20.77 -13.01 -10.52
CA ARG A 204 -20.96 -14.43 -10.84
C ARG A 204 -21.65 -14.65 -12.19
N ALA A 205 -22.65 -13.86 -12.51
CA ALA A 205 -23.38 -13.98 -13.78
C ALA A 205 -22.48 -13.69 -14.98
N LEU A 206 -21.70 -12.60 -14.92
CA LEU A 206 -20.76 -12.22 -15.96
C LEU A 206 -19.67 -13.30 -16.16
N LEU A 207 -19.06 -13.75 -15.05
CA LEU A 207 -18.01 -14.75 -15.08
C LEU A 207 -18.51 -16.10 -15.63
N THR A 208 -19.76 -16.49 -15.27
CA THR A 208 -20.41 -17.67 -15.84
C THR A 208 -20.62 -17.51 -17.35
N SER A 209 -20.98 -16.32 -17.82
CA SER A 209 -21.15 -16.02 -19.25
C SER A 209 -19.82 -16.12 -20.00
N LYS A 210 -18.73 -15.56 -19.47
CA LYS A 210 -17.38 -15.69 -20.04
C LYS A 210 -16.96 -17.17 -20.19
N ARG A 211 -17.13 -17.96 -19.11
CA ARG A 211 -16.83 -19.41 -19.12
C ARG A 211 -17.65 -20.15 -20.20
N ASN A 212 -18.97 -19.91 -20.26
CA ASN A 212 -19.84 -20.58 -21.21
C ASN A 212 -19.49 -20.19 -22.65
N TYR A 213 -19.13 -18.94 -22.88
CA TYR A 213 -18.63 -18.48 -24.19
C TYR A 213 -17.35 -19.21 -24.61
N ALA A 214 -16.35 -19.30 -23.73
CA ALA A 214 -15.12 -20.04 -23.99
C ALA A 214 -15.42 -21.51 -24.34
N ARG A 215 -16.31 -22.16 -23.57
CA ARG A 215 -16.73 -23.55 -23.80
C ARG A 215 -17.44 -23.72 -25.13
N SER A 216 -18.31 -22.79 -25.52
CA SER A 216 -19.06 -22.88 -26.79
C SER A 216 -18.16 -22.78 -28.02
N ILE A 217 -17.13 -21.93 -27.96
CA ILE A 217 -16.17 -21.81 -29.07
C ILE A 217 -15.26 -23.05 -29.13
N GLY A 218 -14.77 -23.53 -27.99
CA GLY A 218 -13.91 -24.71 -27.94
C GLY A 218 -14.58 -25.99 -28.45
N ASN A 219 -15.89 -26.14 -28.28
CA ASN A 219 -16.64 -27.29 -28.78
C ASN A 219 -16.94 -27.23 -30.29
N ASN A 220 -16.77 -26.08 -30.95
CA ASN A 220 -17.09 -25.86 -32.38
C ASN A 220 -15.83 -25.88 -33.25
N GLN A 221 -14.66 -26.19 -32.69
CA GLN A 221 -13.37 -26.38 -33.40
C GLN A 221 -12.93 -27.83 -33.42
#